data_d4c7925be4e8d4805fb26e1c191ca307
#
_entry.id   d4c7925be4e8d4805fb26e1c191ca307
#
_cell.length_a   1.000
_cell.length_b   1.000
_cell.length_c   1.000
_cell.angle_alpha   90.00
_cell.angle_beta   90.00
_cell.angle_gamma   90.00
#
_symmetry.space_group_name_H-M   'P 1'
#
loop_
_entity.id
_entity.type
_entity.pdbx_description
1 polymer ?
#
loop_
_entity_poly.entity_id
_entity_poly.type
_entity_poly.pdbx_seq_one_letter_code
_entity_poly.pdbx_strand_id
1 'polypeptide(L)'
;KKFSTIIKTLKSKGFKSIELDPVIETKYIRDQKLKKYLFTFRDEKSNKTFSLRPDLSLMSLIQFSKSKNTKKTKISYSGESYRKNKTINSQIGWEIYNSKNQSDEYEVIKNSIDVYKKITKKKGYLRIGNLELFSSVVNQLELPSRWKQRIVDQIYNKKYFYEILRTLENNEGLDEYKIAIDKKLYN
;
A
#
# COMPACT_ATOMS: atom_id res chain seq x y z
N LYS A 1 6.88 4.28 -24.76
CA LYS A 1 6.37 5.64 -25.13
C LYS A 1 5.40 6.24 -24.08
N LYS A 2 4.39 5.50 -23.55
CA LYS A 2 3.43 6.08 -22.58
C LYS A 2 4.07 6.53 -21.27
N PHE A 3 4.95 5.74 -20.65
CA PHE A 3 5.61 6.09 -19.39
C PHE A 3 6.52 7.30 -19.52
N SER A 4 7.27 7.42 -20.60
CA SER A 4 8.14 8.59 -20.82
C SER A 4 7.34 9.90 -20.90
N THR A 5 6.17 9.88 -21.51
CA THR A 5 5.27 11.06 -21.57
C THR A 5 4.74 11.43 -20.18
N ILE A 6 4.39 10.43 -19.34
CA ILE A 6 3.93 10.68 -17.98
C ILE A 6 5.05 11.30 -17.15
N ILE A 7 6.25 10.70 -17.17
CA ILE A 7 7.41 11.21 -16.42
C ILE A 7 7.74 12.66 -16.85
N LYS A 8 7.70 12.97 -18.14
CA LYS A 8 7.88 14.35 -18.62
C LYS A 8 6.82 15.31 -18.04
N THR A 9 5.55 14.88 -18.02
CA THR A 9 4.45 15.67 -17.42
C THR A 9 4.66 15.89 -15.92
N LEU A 10 5.08 14.87 -15.17
CA LEU A 10 5.36 14.98 -13.76
C LEU A 10 6.57 15.88 -13.49
N LYS A 11 7.60 15.80 -14.33
CA LYS A 11 8.77 16.69 -14.26
C LYS A 11 8.38 18.16 -14.39
N SER A 12 7.48 18.52 -15.33
CA SER A 12 6.98 19.90 -15.46
C SER A 12 6.15 20.37 -14.27
N LYS A 13 5.68 19.44 -13.41
CA LYS A 13 4.98 19.72 -12.14
C LYS A 13 5.91 19.66 -10.91
N GLY A 14 7.23 19.67 -11.13
CA GLY A 14 8.24 19.71 -10.07
C GLY A 14 8.60 18.35 -9.45
N PHE A 15 8.16 17.23 -10.04
CA PHE A 15 8.60 15.90 -9.60
C PHE A 15 9.95 15.54 -10.22
N LYS A 16 10.92 15.24 -9.35
CA LYS A 16 12.23 14.75 -9.79
C LYS A 16 12.12 13.28 -10.19
N SER A 17 12.51 12.93 -11.39
CA SER A 17 12.60 11.52 -11.79
C SER A 17 13.79 10.86 -11.13
N ILE A 18 13.57 9.70 -10.53
CA ILE A 18 14.61 8.89 -9.89
C ILE A 18 14.64 7.48 -10.50
N GLU A 19 15.81 6.88 -10.49
CA GLU A 19 15.99 5.46 -10.74
C GLU A 19 15.94 4.69 -9.43
N LEU A 20 15.33 3.54 -9.45
CA LEU A 20 15.20 2.65 -8.31
C LEU A 20 16.00 1.37 -8.56
N ASP A 21 16.79 0.97 -7.58
CA ASP A 21 17.59 -0.24 -7.69
C ASP A 21 16.74 -1.46 -8.03
N PRO A 22 17.16 -2.31 -8.96
CA PRO A 22 16.43 -3.53 -9.32
C PRO A 22 16.51 -4.62 -8.24
N VAL A 23 17.46 -4.50 -7.34
CA VAL A 23 17.76 -5.49 -6.29
C VAL A 23 17.75 -4.82 -4.92
N ILE A 24 17.26 -5.54 -3.92
CA ILE A 24 17.22 -5.07 -2.53
C ILE A 24 17.58 -6.20 -1.57
N GLU A 25 18.28 -5.88 -0.50
CA GLU A 25 18.52 -6.79 0.62
C GLU A 25 17.20 -7.09 1.33
N THR A 26 16.83 -8.37 1.46
CA THR A 26 15.49 -8.81 1.94
C THR A 26 15.16 -8.35 3.35
N LYS A 27 16.16 -8.02 4.17
CA LYS A 27 15.94 -7.48 5.53
C LYS A 27 15.14 -6.18 5.57
N TYR A 28 15.17 -5.39 4.48
CA TYR A 28 14.39 -4.14 4.39
C TYR A 28 12.92 -4.38 4.05
N ILE A 29 12.55 -5.58 3.62
CA ILE A 29 11.16 -5.94 3.30
C ILE A 29 10.54 -6.58 4.54
N ARG A 30 9.73 -5.82 5.28
CA ARG A 30 9.12 -6.27 6.53
C ARG A 30 7.79 -7.00 6.33
N ASP A 31 7.05 -6.71 5.26
CA ASP A 31 5.76 -7.33 4.99
C ASP A 31 5.88 -8.84 4.74
N GLN A 32 5.36 -9.63 5.67
CA GLN A 32 5.39 -11.10 5.62
C GLN A 32 4.56 -11.66 4.45
N LYS A 33 3.45 -10.98 4.08
CA LYS A 33 2.62 -11.39 2.95
C LYS A 33 3.39 -11.21 1.63
N LEU A 34 4.15 -10.14 1.51
CA LEU A 34 4.97 -9.87 0.34
C LEU A 34 6.17 -10.83 0.24
N LYS A 35 6.77 -11.22 1.37
CA LYS A 35 7.92 -12.13 1.40
C LYS A 35 7.68 -13.45 0.67
N LYS A 36 6.46 -13.98 0.69
CA LYS A 36 6.09 -15.24 0.00
C LYS A 36 6.26 -15.17 -1.52
N TYR A 37 6.26 -13.97 -2.08
CA TYR A 37 6.29 -13.75 -3.53
C TYR A 37 7.63 -13.21 -4.04
N LEU A 38 8.65 -13.12 -3.18
CA LEU A 38 9.96 -12.59 -3.56
C LEU A 38 10.76 -13.59 -4.40
N PHE A 39 11.39 -13.11 -5.47
CA PHE A 39 12.50 -13.81 -6.10
C PHE A 39 13.77 -13.51 -5.32
N THR A 40 14.23 -14.46 -4.54
CA THR A 40 15.38 -14.29 -3.64
C THR A 40 16.61 -15.04 -4.14
N PHE A 41 17.78 -14.48 -3.87
CA PHE A 41 19.07 -15.11 -4.08
C PHE A 41 20.03 -14.71 -2.97
N ARG A 42 21.03 -15.54 -2.71
CA ARG A 42 22.04 -15.31 -1.67
C ARG A 42 23.35 -14.91 -2.34
N ASP A 43 23.99 -13.88 -1.82
CA ASP A 43 25.35 -13.53 -2.15
C ASP A 43 26.29 -14.27 -1.18
N GLU A 44 27.08 -15.19 -1.70
CA GLU A 44 27.96 -16.03 -0.90
C GLU A 44 29.10 -15.24 -0.23
N LYS A 45 29.57 -14.16 -0.88
CA LYS A 45 30.66 -13.34 -0.34
C LYS A 45 30.21 -12.52 0.88
N SER A 46 29.06 -11.87 0.81
CA SER A 46 28.54 -11.05 1.90
C SER A 46 27.66 -11.82 2.88
N ASN A 47 27.32 -13.07 2.58
CA ASN A 47 26.36 -13.89 3.32
C ASN A 47 24.97 -13.25 3.48
N LYS A 48 24.59 -12.38 2.54
CA LYS A 48 23.33 -11.65 2.56
C LYS A 48 22.34 -12.23 1.56
N THR A 49 21.05 -12.10 1.89
CA THR A 49 19.98 -12.49 0.99
C THR A 49 19.38 -11.25 0.35
N PHE A 50 19.30 -11.27 -0.96
CA PHE A 50 18.73 -10.23 -1.80
C PHE A 50 17.46 -10.72 -2.47
N SER A 51 16.67 -9.80 -2.98
CA SER A 51 15.55 -10.09 -3.87
C SER A 51 15.50 -9.09 -5.03
N LEU A 52 14.89 -9.52 -6.13
CA LEU A 52 14.43 -8.57 -7.13
C LEU A 52 13.35 -7.67 -6.50
N ARG A 53 13.33 -6.41 -6.90
CA ARG A 53 12.37 -5.43 -6.37
C ARG A 53 10.92 -5.88 -6.60
N PRO A 54 10.12 -6.06 -5.55
CA PRO A 54 8.76 -6.58 -5.68
C PRO A 54 7.72 -5.49 -5.94
N ASP A 55 8.07 -4.22 -5.66
CA ASP A 55 7.17 -3.09 -5.75
C ASP A 55 7.95 -1.78 -5.80
N LEU A 56 7.61 -0.87 -6.72
CA LEU A 56 8.37 0.37 -6.89
C LEU A 56 8.08 1.41 -5.80
N SER A 57 6.86 1.49 -5.27
CA SER A 57 6.55 2.41 -4.16
C SER A 57 7.31 2.03 -2.91
N LEU A 58 7.41 0.73 -2.62
CA LEU A 58 8.23 0.22 -1.52
C LEU A 58 9.72 0.55 -1.71
N MET A 59 10.25 0.37 -2.92
CA MET A 59 11.65 0.72 -3.22
C MET A 59 11.92 2.20 -3.06
N SER A 60 11.01 3.03 -3.55
CA SER A 60 11.07 4.48 -3.41
C SER A 60 11.08 4.92 -1.94
N LEU A 61 10.20 4.34 -1.12
CA LEU A 61 10.14 4.60 0.33
C LEU A 61 11.44 4.21 1.03
N ILE A 62 11.97 3.03 0.73
CA ILE A 62 13.22 2.55 1.33
C ILE A 62 14.40 3.43 0.93
N GLN A 63 14.51 3.80 -0.34
CA GLN A 63 15.57 4.68 -0.83
C GLN A 63 15.48 6.06 -0.20
N PHE A 64 14.26 6.62 -0.09
CA PHE A 64 14.03 7.90 0.56
C PHE A 64 14.39 7.85 2.05
N SER A 65 13.98 6.83 2.77
CA SER A 65 14.30 6.67 4.21
C SER A 65 15.80 6.58 4.48
N LYS A 66 16.55 5.93 3.58
CA LYS A 66 18.02 5.86 3.68
C LYS A 66 18.70 7.20 3.45
N SER A 67 18.09 8.09 2.68
CA SER A 67 18.67 9.42 2.37
C SER A 67 18.67 10.38 3.57
N LYS A 68 17.92 10.06 4.64
CA LYS A 68 17.72 10.92 5.82
C LYS A 68 17.24 12.34 5.47
N ASN A 69 16.63 12.51 4.31
CA ASN A 69 16.13 13.80 3.86
C ASN A 69 14.87 14.19 4.63
N THR A 70 14.90 15.36 5.27
CA THR A 70 13.80 15.93 6.06
C THR A 70 12.98 16.96 5.29
N LYS A 71 13.44 17.37 4.10
CA LYS A 71 12.74 18.36 3.27
C LYS A 71 11.61 17.72 2.48
N LYS A 72 10.54 18.48 2.24
CA LYS A 72 9.48 18.09 1.31
C LYS A 72 10.09 17.75 -0.05
N THR A 73 9.80 16.56 -0.54
CA THR A 73 10.42 16.05 -1.76
C THR A 73 9.38 15.39 -2.65
N LYS A 74 9.32 15.85 -3.90
CA LYS A 74 8.46 15.28 -4.94
C LYS A 74 9.30 14.42 -5.87
N ILE A 75 8.97 13.14 -6.00
CA ILE A 75 9.68 12.21 -6.88
C ILE A 75 8.72 11.47 -7.79
N SER A 76 9.22 11.05 -8.92
CA SER A 76 8.52 10.15 -9.85
C SER A 76 9.48 9.05 -10.31
N TYR A 77 8.94 7.91 -10.63
CA TYR A 77 9.69 6.74 -11.06
C TYR A 77 8.86 5.87 -12.01
N SER A 78 9.54 5.07 -12.81
CA SER A 78 8.92 4.01 -13.60
C SER A 78 9.87 2.84 -13.74
N GLY A 79 9.32 1.66 -13.92
CA GLY A 79 10.11 0.45 -14.10
C GLY A 79 9.27 -0.81 -13.92
N GLU A 80 9.95 -1.92 -13.79
CA GLU A 80 9.32 -3.22 -13.60
C GLU A 80 9.48 -3.70 -12.16
N SER A 81 8.47 -4.37 -11.66
CA SER A 81 8.50 -5.10 -10.39
C SER A 81 8.30 -6.59 -10.64
N TYR A 82 8.85 -7.42 -9.75
CA TYR A 82 8.96 -8.85 -9.95
C TYR A 82 8.37 -9.61 -8.75
N ARG A 83 7.36 -10.44 -9.01
CA ARG A 83 6.72 -11.27 -7.98
C ARG A 83 6.43 -12.65 -8.55
N LYS A 84 6.63 -13.72 -7.77
CA LYS A 84 6.39 -15.10 -8.19
C LYS A 84 4.95 -15.35 -8.67
N ASN A 85 3.96 -14.63 -8.13
CA ASN A 85 2.55 -14.75 -8.53
C ASN A 85 2.16 -13.90 -9.74
N LYS A 86 3.01 -12.96 -10.18
CA LYS A 86 2.74 -12.02 -11.28
C LYS A 86 3.95 -11.74 -12.15
N THR A 87 4.92 -12.57 -12.15
CA THR A 87 6.19 -12.53 -12.87
C THR A 87 6.77 -11.12 -13.09
N ILE A 88 6.23 -10.34 -14.00
CA ILE A 88 6.66 -8.96 -14.32
C ILE A 88 5.44 -8.04 -14.33
N ASN A 89 5.57 -6.90 -13.67
CA ASN A 89 4.55 -5.87 -13.67
C ASN A 89 5.19 -4.50 -13.88
N SER A 90 4.87 -3.84 -14.99
CA SER A 90 5.33 -2.49 -15.26
C SER A 90 4.55 -1.48 -14.41
N GLN A 91 5.27 -0.68 -13.65
CA GLN A 91 4.73 0.31 -12.74
C GLN A 91 5.25 1.71 -13.07
N ILE A 92 4.44 2.71 -12.77
CA ILE A 92 4.82 4.10 -12.71
C ILE A 92 4.20 4.70 -11.46
N GLY A 93 4.97 5.53 -10.75
CA GLY A 93 4.49 6.18 -9.55
C GLY A 93 5.08 7.57 -9.35
N TRP A 94 4.47 8.30 -8.44
CA TRP A 94 4.95 9.58 -7.93
C TRP A 94 4.52 9.74 -6.48
N GLU A 95 5.42 10.31 -5.69
CA GLU A 95 5.28 10.43 -4.25
C GLU A 95 5.65 11.85 -3.81
N ILE A 96 5.01 12.30 -2.75
CA ILE A 96 5.39 13.53 -2.02
C ILE A 96 5.77 13.12 -0.60
N TYR A 97 7.06 13.08 -0.32
CA TYR A 97 7.57 12.76 1.00
C TYR A 97 7.67 14.01 1.89
N ASN A 98 7.54 13.81 3.19
CA ASN A 98 7.55 14.87 4.21
C ASN A 98 6.51 15.97 3.93
N SER A 99 5.35 15.55 3.43
CA SER A 99 4.18 16.41 3.31
C SER A 99 3.67 16.80 4.70
N LYS A 100 3.28 18.06 4.85
CA LYS A 100 2.64 18.59 6.07
C LYS A 100 1.26 19.17 5.78
N ASN A 101 0.85 19.20 4.51
CA ASN A 101 -0.36 19.89 4.07
C ASN A 101 -1.28 18.96 3.30
N GLN A 102 -2.57 19.03 3.56
CA GLN A 102 -3.61 18.31 2.81
C GLN A 102 -3.62 18.68 1.30
N SER A 103 -3.12 19.86 0.95
CA SER A 103 -2.97 20.27 -0.46
C SER A 103 -2.07 19.33 -1.27
N ASP A 104 -1.15 18.63 -0.62
CA ASP A 104 -0.26 17.66 -1.29
C ASP A 104 -0.98 16.37 -1.65
N GLU A 105 -1.91 15.92 -0.81
CA GLU A 105 -2.80 14.80 -1.12
C GLU A 105 -3.69 15.13 -2.32
N TYR A 106 -4.27 16.33 -2.33
CA TYR A 106 -5.04 16.82 -3.47
C TYR A 106 -4.19 16.87 -4.75
N GLU A 107 -2.93 17.33 -4.65
CA GLU A 107 -2.01 17.38 -5.79
C GLU A 107 -1.76 15.97 -6.37
N VAL A 108 -1.52 14.96 -5.52
CA VAL A 108 -1.32 13.57 -5.95
C VAL A 108 -2.56 13.03 -6.65
N ILE A 109 -3.75 13.25 -6.07
CA ILE A 109 -5.03 12.82 -6.66
C ILE A 109 -5.26 13.50 -8.02
N LYS A 110 -5.09 14.81 -8.09
CA LYS A 110 -5.25 15.58 -9.33
C LYS A 110 -4.30 15.10 -10.42
N ASN A 111 -3.03 14.87 -10.08
CA ASN A 111 -2.06 14.32 -11.02
C ASN A 111 -2.46 12.93 -11.51
N SER A 112 -3.02 12.10 -10.64
CA SER A 112 -3.51 10.76 -11.01
C SER A 112 -4.65 10.83 -12.01
N ILE A 113 -5.60 11.74 -11.80
CA ILE A 113 -6.71 11.98 -12.73
C ILE A 113 -6.19 12.49 -14.08
N ASP A 114 -5.28 13.47 -14.07
CA ASP A 114 -4.72 14.06 -15.29
C ASP A 114 -3.97 13.01 -16.12
N VAL A 115 -3.16 12.18 -15.45
CA VAL A 115 -2.42 11.07 -16.07
C VAL A 115 -3.39 10.03 -16.64
N TYR A 116 -4.40 9.64 -15.87
CA TYR A 116 -5.42 8.69 -16.34
C TYR A 116 -6.11 9.18 -17.61
N LYS A 117 -6.58 10.42 -17.62
CA LYS A 117 -7.22 11.04 -18.79
C LYS A 117 -6.32 11.05 -20.03
N LYS A 118 -5.04 11.39 -19.85
CA LYS A 118 -4.06 11.42 -20.94
C LYS A 118 -3.78 10.04 -21.54
N ILE A 119 -3.77 8.99 -20.71
CA ILE A 119 -3.43 7.64 -21.16
C ILE A 119 -4.61 6.93 -21.79
N THR A 120 -5.76 7.00 -21.15
CA THR A 120 -6.91 6.15 -21.50
C THR A 120 -7.89 6.83 -22.43
N LYS A 121 -7.94 8.17 -22.42
CA LYS A 121 -8.99 8.96 -23.09
C LYS A 121 -10.42 8.54 -22.73
N LYS A 122 -10.60 7.82 -21.62
CA LYS A 122 -11.88 7.30 -21.14
C LYS A 122 -12.34 8.07 -19.90
N LYS A 123 -13.65 8.09 -19.69
CA LYS A 123 -14.22 8.48 -18.40
C LYS A 123 -13.84 7.45 -17.35
N GLY A 124 -13.52 7.89 -16.15
CA GLY A 124 -13.19 7.04 -14.99
C GLY A 124 -13.91 7.52 -13.75
N TYR A 125 -13.99 6.65 -12.76
CA TYR A 125 -14.55 6.96 -11.45
C TYR A 125 -13.42 7.04 -10.44
N LEU A 126 -13.39 8.11 -9.65
CA LEU A 126 -12.50 8.22 -8.51
C LEU A 126 -13.21 7.63 -7.28
N ARG A 127 -12.61 6.62 -6.66
CA ARG A 127 -13.05 6.08 -5.38
C ARG A 127 -12.03 6.45 -4.31
N ILE A 128 -12.46 7.21 -3.33
CA ILE A 128 -11.64 7.61 -2.19
C ILE A 128 -12.11 6.82 -0.97
N GLY A 129 -11.19 6.14 -0.28
CA GLY A 129 -11.42 5.49 1.00
C GLY A 129 -10.76 6.30 2.12
N ASN A 130 -11.41 6.38 3.27
CA ASN A 130 -10.88 7.00 4.47
C ASN A 130 -11.01 6.04 5.64
N LEU A 131 -9.88 5.55 6.14
CA LEU A 131 -9.84 4.59 7.26
C LEU A 131 -10.18 5.26 8.59
N GLU A 132 -9.88 6.55 8.76
CA GLU A 132 -10.24 7.29 9.98
C GLU A 132 -11.74 7.46 10.11
N LEU A 133 -12.43 7.77 9.00
CA LEU A 133 -13.90 7.84 8.97
C LEU A 133 -14.48 6.48 9.37
N PHE A 134 -13.97 5.38 8.80
CA PHE A 134 -14.41 4.04 9.15
C PHE A 134 -14.18 3.73 10.63
N SER A 135 -12.98 4.00 11.15
CA SER A 135 -12.65 3.81 12.56
C SER A 135 -13.52 4.67 13.48
N SER A 136 -13.83 5.91 13.08
CA SER A 136 -14.71 6.80 13.84
C SER A 136 -16.12 6.24 13.94
N VAL A 137 -16.67 5.71 12.85
CA VAL A 137 -17.98 5.04 12.86
C VAL A 137 -17.96 3.81 13.77
N VAL A 138 -16.94 2.95 13.65
CA VAL A 138 -16.82 1.76 14.50
C VAL A 138 -16.68 2.12 15.98
N ASN A 139 -15.99 3.22 16.31
CA ASN A 139 -15.82 3.68 17.68
C ASN A 139 -17.13 4.19 18.31
N GLN A 140 -18.09 4.63 17.51
CA GLN A 140 -19.42 5.05 18.01
C GLN A 140 -20.37 3.88 18.30
N LEU A 141 -20.05 2.67 17.82
CA LEU A 141 -20.85 1.48 18.11
C LEU A 141 -20.78 1.14 19.60
N GLU A 142 -21.89 0.69 20.18
CA GLU A 142 -21.96 0.20 21.55
C GLU A 142 -21.39 -1.23 21.68
N LEU A 143 -20.11 -1.36 21.38
CA LEU A 143 -19.37 -2.64 21.39
C LEU A 143 -18.15 -2.55 22.33
N PRO A 144 -17.76 -3.66 22.97
CA PRO A 144 -16.49 -3.72 23.70
C PRO A 144 -15.31 -3.36 22.79
N SER A 145 -14.30 -2.67 23.33
CA SER A 145 -13.13 -2.18 22.58
C SER A 145 -12.43 -3.27 21.76
N ARG A 146 -12.37 -4.49 22.29
CA ARG A 146 -11.82 -5.67 21.61
C ARG A 146 -12.55 -5.97 20.28
N TRP A 147 -13.86 -5.82 20.22
CA TRP A 147 -14.65 -6.04 19.01
C TRP A 147 -14.45 -4.91 18.00
N LYS A 148 -14.43 -3.66 18.47
CA LYS A 148 -14.14 -2.50 17.62
C LYS A 148 -12.80 -2.66 16.91
N GLN A 149 -11.76 -3.03 17.65
CA GLN A 149 -10.45 -3.27 17.08
C GLN A 149 -10.45 -4.39 16.03
N ARG A 150 -11.12 -5.52 16.30
CA ARG A 150 -11.25 -6.62 15.33
C ARG A 150 -11.94 -6.21 14.05
N ILE A 151 -13.00 -5.42 14.13
CA ILE A 151 -13.71 -4.89 12.94
C ILE A 151 -12.75 -4.05 12.10
N VAL A 152 -11.99 -3.15 12.74
CA VAL A 152 -11.02 -2.28 12.04
C VAL A 152 -9.92 -3.11 11.40
N ASP A 153 -9.33 -4.08 12.10
CA ASP A 153 -8.24 -4.91 11.60
C ASP A 153 -8.65 -5.82 10.43
N GLN A 154 -9.92 -6.20 10.37
CA GLN A 154 -10.43 -7.13 9.36
C GLN A 154 -11.11 -6.47 8.15
N ILE A 155 -11.09 -5.15 8.04
CA ILE A 155 -11.72 -4.42 6.92
C ILE A 155 -11.29 -4.94 5.53
N TYR A 156 -10.06 -5.42 5.41
CA TYR A 156 -9.53 -5.97 4.16
C TYR A 156 -9.83 -7.46 3.95
N ASN A 157 -10.29 -8.15 4.97
CA ASN A 157 -10.76 -9.53 4.90
C ASN A 157 -12.29 -9.55 4.75
N LYS A 158 -12.77 -9.35 3.52
CA LYS A 158 -14.19 -9.17 3.23
C LYS A 158 -15.07 -10.28 3.82
N LYS A 159 -14.66 -11.56 3.70
CA LYS A 159 -15.44 -12.69 4.20
C LYS A 159 -15.64 -12.59 5.70
N TYR A 160 -14.56 -12.46 6.45
CA TYR A 160 -14.57 -12.36 7.90
C TYR A 160 -15.26 -11.08 8.40
N PHE A 161 -15.07 -9.97 7.71
CA PHE A 161 -15.74 -8.71 8.02
C PHE A 161 -17.26 -8.82 7.93
N TYR A 162 -17.78 -9.43 6.84
CA TYR A 162 -19.23 -9.66 6.70
C TYR A 162 -19.77 -10.69 7.71
N GLU A 163 -19.01 -11.70 8.09
CA GLU A 163 -19.37 -12.65 9.14
C GLU A 163 -19.54 -11.93 10.48
N ILE A 164 -18.59 -11.05 10.86
CA ILE A 164 -18.70 -10.23 12.06
C ILE A 164 -19.95 -9.36 12.03
N LEU A 165 -20.20 -8.64 10.94
CA LEU A 165 -21.36 -7.75 10.82
C LEU A 165 -22.68 -8.53 10.97
N ARG A 166 -22.83 -9.68 10.34
CA ARG A 166 -24.03 -10.56 10.48
C ARG A 166 -24.23 -11.02 11.91
N THR A 167 -23.16 -11.42 12.60
CA THR A 167 -23.24 -11.84 14.00
C THR A 167 -23.71 -10.71 14.90
N LEU A 168 -23.26 -9.48 14.65
CA LEU A 168 -23.67 -8.30 15.38
C LEU A 168 -25.12 -7.90 15.07
N GLU A 169 -25.56 -8.01 13.81
CA GLU A 169 -26.92 -7.67 13.37
C GLU A 169 -27.97 -8.63 13.98
N ASN A 170 -27.66 -9.91 14.04
CA ASN A 170 -28.60 -10.92 14.50
C ASN A 170 -28.66 -11.07 16.02
N ASN A 171 -27.80 -10.39 16.79
CA ASN A 171 -27.63 -10.58 18.24
C ASN A 171 -27.41 -12.07 18.65
N GLU A 172 -27.06 -12.92 17.67
CA GLU A 172 -26.89 -14.35 17.88
C GLU A 172 -25.50 -14.63 18.47
N GLY A 173 -25.47 -15.13 19.70
CA GLY A 173 -24.33 -15.86 20.22
C GLY A 173 -23.03 -15.08 20.35
N LEU A 174 -23.07 -13.78 20.72
CA LEU A 174 -21.84 -12.98 20.97
C LEU A 174 -20.87 -13.71 21.92
N ASP A 175 -21.37 -14.52 22.83
CA ASP A 175 -20.54 -15.28 23.79
C ASP A 175 -20.00 -16.58 23.21
N GLU A 176 -20.79 -17.32 22.44
CA GLU A 176 -20.34 -18.52 21.72
C GLU A 176 -19.36 -18.17 20.60
N TYR A 177 -19.60 -17.08 19.90
CA TYR A 177 -18.69 -16.58 18.86
C TYR A 177 -17.36 -16.06 19.44
N LYS A 178 -17.37 -15.48 20.64
CA LYS A 178 -16.17 -15.13 21.39
C LYS A 178 -15.27 -16.36 21.60
N ILE A 179 -15.85 -17.50 22.02
CA ILE A 179 -15.10 -18.73 22.29
C ILE A 179 -14.56 -19.35 21.00
N ALA A 180 -15.34 -19.36 19.90
CA ALA A 180 -14.95 -19.93 18.63
C ALA A 180 -13.86 -19.11 17.91
N ILE A 181 -13.91 -17.77 18.01
CA ILE A 181 -12.90 -16.89 17.42
C ILE A 181 -11.61 -16.95 18.22
N ASP A 182 -11.68 -16.95 19.54
CA ASP A 182 -10.49 -17.06 20.38
C ASP A 182 -9.74 -18.39 20.13
N LYS A 183 -10.45 -19.49 19.88
CA LYS A 183 -9.83 -20.77 19.47
C LYS A 183 -9.19 -20.75 18.08
N LYS A 184 -9.73 -20.01 17.11
CA LYS A 184 -9.18 -19.92 15.75
C LYS A 184 -7.99 -18.95 15.61
N LEU A 185 -7.78 -18.07 16.58
CA LEU A 185 -6.69 -17.08 16.54
C LEU A 185 -5.45 -17.57 17.30
N TYR A 186 -5.57 -18.61 18.13
CA TYR A 186 -4.49 -19.17 18.94
C TYR A 186 -4.01 -20.55 18.46
N ASN A 187 -4.56 -21.10 17.37
CA ASN A 187 -4.06 -22.24 16.62
C ASN A 187 -3.60 -21.79 15.23
#